data_0081ccb640eee795ac1d49572bcf2c1f
#
_entry.id   0081ccb640eee795ac1d49572bcf2c1f
#
_cell.length_a   1.000
_cell.length_b   1.000
_cell.length_c   1.000
_cell.angle_alpha   90.00
_cell.angle_beta   90.00
_cell.angle_gamma   90.00
#
_symmetry.space_group_name_H-M   'P 1'
#
loop_
_entity.id
_entity.type
_entity.pdbx_description
1 polymer ?
#
loop_
_entity_poly.entity_id
_entity_poly.type
_entity_poly.pdbx_seq_one_letter_code
_entity_poly.pdbx_strand_id
1 'polypeptide(L)'
;MGQRGIRVAVLGAAMVVLVGCGSETAETDEAATGSATASVWTLAAPMRIDGIRTADGGRSLVVDSEVPDGARECVRSLRGELDTVEHGTVYVKVTYETRSQDQTSGCTDTQRVKATVKLSEPLGSRKVMVNSMDVYTPVGATPPALRRCGENGCDPTPPRCTSSSYQQAVNDTDIPQHTSWEERGCDGTWLVLDLSTRMGAACGDPGDGCSSSGVSQRWFYRAASSGWRPVATNGDAGCAGIHEVQPELPEHLCASLPRLARD
;
A
#
# COMPACT_ATOMS: atom_id res chain seq x y z
N MET A 1 40.07 34.50 -8.35
CA MET A 1 39.57 35.83 -8.78
C MET A 1 38.09 35.62 -9.14
N GLY A 2 37.06 36.08 -8.51
CA GLY A 2 36.81 37.11 -7.54
C GLY A 2 35.55 36.79 -6.75
N GLN A 3 35.64 36.98 -5.47
CA GLN A 3 34.53 37.00 -4.52
C GLN A 3 33.64 38.23 -4.77
N ARG A 4 32.37 38.09 -4.65
CA ARG A 4 31.47 39.18 -4.24
C ARG A 4 30.41 38.67 -3.29
N GLY A 5 30.63 38.95 -2.01
CA GLY A 5 29.65 38.83 -0.97
C GLY A 5 28.64 39.98 -1.04
N ILE A 6 27.40 39.69 -0.69
CA ILE A 6 26.39 40.67 -0.33
C ILE A 6 25.90 40.32 1.06
N ARG A 7 26.23 41.21 1.98
CA ARG A 7 25.65 41.32 3.32
C ARG A 7 24.38 42.17 3.19
N VAL A 8 23.27 41.80 3.71
CA VAL A 8 22.16 42.70 4.03
C VAL A 8 21.68 42.38 5.44
N ALA A 9 21.53 43.47 6.15
CA ALA A 9 21.41 43.58 7.57
C ALA A 9 20.00 43.38 8.11
N VAL A 10 20.00 43.01 9.35
CA VAL A 10 18.98 43.02 10.40
C VAL A 10 18.23 44.35 10.49
N LEU A 11 16.92 44.29 10.69
CA LEU A 11 16.21 45.31 11.48
C LEU A 11 15.03 44.63 12.19
N GLY A 12 15.13 44.63 13.50
CA GLY A 12 14.10 44.23 14.41
C GLY A 12 13.07 45.35 14.64
N ALA A 13 11.90 44.97 15.03
CA ALA A 13 10.95 45.84 15.74
C ALA A 13 10.21 45.04 16.79
N ALA A 14 10.34 45.49 17.98
CA ALA A 14 9.71 45.00 19.21
C ALA A 14 8.38 45.67 19.50
N MET A 15 7.66 45.08 20.43
CA MET A 15 6.61 45.61 21.32
C MET A 15 5.17 45.67 20.77
N VAL A 16 4.16 45.36 21.58
CA VAL A 16 3.73 45.90 22.89
C VAL A 16 2.82 44.91 23.58
N VAL A 17 3.04 44.72 24.87
CA VAL A 17 2.16 44.06 25.85
C VAL A 17 1.09 45.05 26.26
N LEU A 18 -0.17 44.59 26.23
CA LEU A 18 -1.25 45.30 26.98
C LEU A 18 -1.95 44.30 27.88
N VAL A 19 -1.64 44.40 29.14
CA VAL A 19 -2.35 43.79 30.28
C VAL A 19 -3.62 44.62 30.49
N GLY A 20 -4.76 43.98 30.42
CA GLY A 20 -6.06 44.56 30.78
C GLY A 20 -6.75 43.57 31.74
N CYS A 21 -6.60 43.80 33.04
CA CYS A 21 -7.47 43.25 34.06
C CYS A 21 -8.79 44.04 34.05
N GLY A 22 -9.89 43.32 33.85
CA GLY A 22 -11.23 43.84 34.07
C GLY A 22 -12.09 42.72 34.63
N SER A 23 -12.26 42.73 35.94
CA SER A 23 -13.25 41.92 36.65
C SER A 23 -14.60 42.65 36.58
N GLU A 24 -15.59 41.96 35.98
CA GLU A 24 -16.98 42.26 36.30
C GLU A 24 -17.80 40.97 36.21
N THR A 25 -18.29 40.57 37.36
CA THR A 25 -19.27 39.53 37.58
C THR A 25 -20.64 40.05 37.10
N ALA A 26 -21.19 39.38 36.09
CA ALA A 26 -22.62 39.42 35.81
C ALA A 26 -23.06 37.97 35.55
N GLU A 27 -23.75 37.43 36.58
CA GLU A 27 -24.55 36.22 36.39
C GLU A 27 -25.69 36.57 35.43
N THR A 28 -25.63 35.98 34.26
CA THR A 28 -26.78 35.85 33.37
C THR A 28 -26.85 34.37 32.97
N ASP A 29 -27.90 33.74 33.45
CA ASP A 29 -28.40 32.45 32.98
C ASP A 29 -28.69 32.60 31.46
N GLU A 30 -27.70 32.36 30.64
CA GLU A 30 -27.89 32.08 29.22
C GLU A 30 -27.91 30.57 29.02
N ALA A 31 -29.11 30.06 28.76
CA ALA A 31 -29.32 28.74 28.20
C ALA A 31 -28.31 28.54 27.05
N ALA A 32 -27.33 27.68 27.30
CA ALA A 32 -26.38 27.21 26.30
C ALA A 32 -27.18 26.49 25.22
N THR A 33 -27.69 27.22 24.25
CA THR A 33 -28.05 26.68 22.95
C THR A 33 -26.73 26.18 22.35
N GLY A 34 -26.45 24.90 22.61
CA GLY A 34 -25.34 24.19 21.99
C GLY A 34 -25.50 24.32 20.47
N SER A 35 -24.77 25.24 19.87
CA SER A 35 -24.57 25.27 18.43
C SER A 35 -23.95 23.88 18.07
N ALA A 36 -24.82 23.00 17.61
CA ALA A 36 -24.36 21.75 16.98
C ALA A 36 -23.45 22.19 15.83
N THR A 37 -22.16 22.11 16.05
CA THR A 37 -21.14 22.37 15.03
C THR A 37 -21.48 21.43 13.88
N ALA A 38 -22.03 21.96 12.79
CA ALA A 38 -22.35 21.16 11.61
C ALA A 38 -21.06 20.45 11.20
N SER A 39 -21.06 19.14 11.27
CA SER A 39 -19.87 18.35 10.90
C SER A 39 -19.54 18.64 9.44
N VAL A 40 -18.36 19.21 9.22
CA VAL A 40 -17.88 19.60 7.89
C VAL A 40 -17.54 18.32 7.12
N TRP A 41 -18.13 18.17 5.95
CA TRP A 41 -17.78 17.14 5.01
C TRP A 41 -16.55 17.58 4.22
N THR A 42 -15.54 16.72 4.14
CA THR A 42 -14.30 16.96 3.41
C THR A 42 -14.11 15.93 2.32
N LEU A 43 -13.57 16.36 1.19
CA LEU A 43 -13.23 15.46 0.09
C LEU A 43 -12.00 14.61 0.48
N ALA A 44 -12.09 13.31 0.27
CA ALA A 44 -11.04 12.34 0.56
C ALA A 44 -10.91 11.31 -0.56
N ALA A 45 -9.78 10.63 -0.59
CA ALA A 45 -9.55 9.44 -1.40
C ALA A 45 -9.71 8.19 -0.52
N PRO A 46 -10.06 7.02 -1.10
CA PRO A 46 -10.11 5.75 -0.38
C PRO A 46 -8.81 5.45 0.36
N MET A 47 -8.94 4.84 1.53
CA MET A 47 -7.80 4.42 2.35
C MET A 47 -6.98 3.35 1.66
N ARG A 48 -7.66 2.47 0.92
CA ARG A 48 -7.06 1.37 0.18
C ARG A 48 -7.87 1.05 -1.07
N ILE A 49 -7.17 0.67 -2.13
CA ILE A 49 -7.75 0.07 -3.33
C ILE A 49 -7.54 -1.43 -3.23
N ASP A 50 -8.63 -2.19 -3.08
CA ASP A 50 -8.58 -3.65 -2.96
C ASP A 50 -8.40 -4.33 -4.32
N GLY A 51 -8.87 -3.70 -5.39
CA GLY A 51 -8.74 -4.24 -6.73
C GLY A 51 -9.46 -3.42 -7.80
N ILE A 52 -9.15 -3.73 -9.04
CA ILE A 52 -9.80 -3.13 -10.22
C ILE A 52 -10.16 -4.24 -11.19
N ARG A 53 -11.30 -4.09 -11.81
CA ARG A 53 -11.72 -4.95 -12.93
C ARG A 53 -12.34 -4.15 -14.05
N THR A 54 -12.24 -4.67 -15.26
CA THR A 54 -12.94 -4.12 -16.41
C THR A 54 -14.41 -4.57 -16.44
N ALA A 55 -15.26 -3.72 -17.00
CA ALA A 55 -16.66 -4.02 -17.28
C ALA A 55 -17.05 -3.42 -18.65
N ASP A 56 -18.24 -3.72 -19.12
CA ASP A 56 -18.80 -3.18 -20.37
C ASP A 56 -17.86 -3.35 -21.59
N GLY A 57 -17.29 -4.53 -21.76
CA GLY A 57 -16.32 -4.76 -22.83
C GLY A 57 -15.03 -3.95 -22.70
N GLY A 58 -14.62 -3.63 -21.50
CA GLY A 58 -13.43 -2.83 -21.20
C GLY A 58 -13.67 -1.31 -21.24
N ARG A 59 -14.90 -0.85 -21.43
CA ARG A 59 -15.26 0.59 -21.45
C ARG A 59 -15.59 1.17 -20.09
N SER A 60 -15.55 0.35 -19.05
CA SER A 60 -15.72 0.77 -17.66
C SER A 60 -14.69 0.08 -16.80
N LEU A 61 -14.27 0.78 -15.75
CA LEU A 61 -13.51 0.22 -14.65
C LEU A 61 -14.40 0.19 -13.42
N VAL A 62 -14.37 -0.89 -12.69
CA VAL A 62 -14.96 -0.99 -11.35
C VAL A 62 -13.82 -1.09 -10.37
N VAL A 63 -13.72 -0.09 -9.51
CA VAL A 63 -12.68 0.03 -8.48
C VAL A 63 -13.29 -0.38 -7.15
N ASP A 64 -12.80 -1.46 -6.58
CA ASP A 64 -13.15 -1.93 -5.25
C ASP A 64 -12.24 -1.23 -4.24
N SER A 65 -12.81 -0.55 -3.27
CA SER A 65 -12.09 0.35 -2.35
C SER A 65 -12.60 0.19 -0.93
N GLU A 66 -11.73 0.55 0.02
CA GLU A 66 -12.06 0.61 1.44
C GLU A 66 -12.22 2.06 1.87
N VAL A 67 -13.34 2.36 2.53
CA VAL A 67 -13.70 3.70 3.02
C VAL A 67 -14.18 3.62 4.46
N PRO A 68 -14.20 4.74 5.19
CA PRO A 68 -14.72 4.79 6.56
C PRO A 68 -16.17 4.33 6.68
N ASP A 69 -16.49 3.69 7.80
CA ASP A 69 -17.84 3.26 8.19
C ASP A 69 -18.08 3.51 9.68
N GLY A 70 -19.32 3.34 10.13
CA GLY A 70 -19.68 3.49 11.54
C GLY A 70 -21.18 3.59 11.77
N ALA A 71 -21.54 3.97 12.98
CA ALA A 71 -22.93 4.07 13.42
C ALA A 71 -23.73 5.23 12.76
N ARG A 72 -23.04 6.10 12.05
CA ARG A 72 -23.60 7.26 11.33
C ARG A 72 -23.16 7.20 9.86
N GLU A 73 -23.75 8.03 9.02
CA GLU A 73 -23.29 8.22 7.65
C GLU A 73 -21.86 8.80 7.67
N CYS A 74 -20.88 7.99 7.28
CA CYS A 74 -19.46 8.34 7.28
C CYS A 74 -18.95 8.74 5.90
N VAL A 75 -19.61 8.27 4.84
CA VAL A 75 -19.23 8.49 3.45
C VAL A 75 -20.45 8.86 2.64
N ARG A 76 -20.29 9.85 1.78
CA ARG A 76 -21.28 10.21 0.76
C ARG A 76 -20.58 10.64 -0.53
N SER A 77 -21.32 10.80 -1.60
CA SER A 77 -20.82 11.29 -2.89
C SER A 77 -19.63 10.49 -3.43
N LEU A 78 -19.61 9.14 -3.18
CA LEU A 78 -18.58 8.29 -3.78
C LEU A 78 -18.67 8.36 -5.30
N ARG A 79 -17.55 8.67 -5.94
CA ARG A 79 -17.45 8.78 -7.39
C ARG A 79 -16.11 8.29 -7.90
N GLY A 80 -16.16 7.75 -9.11
CA GLY A 80 -14.98 7.42 -9.90
C GLY A 80 -14.98 8.24 -11.18
N GLU A 81 -13.90 8.90 -11.48
CA GLU A 81 -13.77 9.81 -12.62
C GLU A 81 -12.51 9.49 -13.42
N LEU A 82 -12.62 9.58 -14.76
CA LEU A 82 -11.46 9.58 -15.64
C LEU A 82 -10.80 10.96 -15.53
N ASP A 83 -9.53 10.99 -15.12
CA ASP A 83 -8.75 12.22 -15.03
C ASP A 83 -8.09 12.55 -16.37
N THR A 84 -7.18 11.68 -16.82
CA THR A 84 -6.49 11.83 -18.11
C THR A 84 -6.07 10.48 -18.67
N VAL A 85 -5.62 10.49 -19.93
CA VAL A 85 -5.00 9.32 -20.57
C VAL A 85 -3.71 9.78 -21.24
N GLU A 86 -2.58 9.32 -20.74
CA GLU A 86 -1.26 9.74 -21.20
C GLU A 86 -0.30 8.56 -21.26
N HIS A 87 0.54 8.52 -22.29
CA HIS A 87 1.63 7.54 -22.42
C HIS A 87 1.23 6.08 -22.16
N GLY A 88 0.03 5.69 -22.61
CA GLY A 88 -0.47 4.32 -22.39
C GLY A 88 -0.97 4.03 -20.97
N THR A 89 -1.17 5.07 -20.16
CA THR A 89 -1.73 4.98 -18.82
C THR A 89 -3.03 5.75 -18.75
N VAL A 90 -4.05 5.15 -18.18
CA VAL A 90 -5.35 5.73 -17.84
C VAL A 90 -5.31 6.17 -16.39
N TYR A 91 -5.38 7.47 -16.14
CA TYR A 91 -5.40 8.03 -14.79
C TYR A 91 -6.85 8.18 -14.34
N VAL A 92 -7.15 7.64 -13.18
CA VAL A 92 -8.49 7.71 -12.59
C VAL A 92 -8.41 8.24 -11.16
N LYS A 93 -9.45 8.97 -10.79
CA LYS A 93 -9.67 9.46 -9.43
C LYS A 93 -10.87 8.77 -8.83
N VAL A 94 -10.70 8.24 -7.64
CA VAL A 94 -11.80 7.76 -6.80
C VAL A 94 -11.83 8.65 -5.56
N THR A 95 -12.94 9.33 -5.36
CA THR A 95 -13.11 10.28 -4.27
C THR A 95 -14.46 10.11 -3.61
N TYR A 96 -14.55 10.53 -2.36
CA TYR A 96 -15.78 10.59 -1.58
C TYR A 96 -15.73 11.78 -0.63
N GLU A 97 -16.86 12.18 -0.11
CA GLU A 97 -16.93 13.11 1.01
C GLU A 97 -17.03 12.32 2.31
N THR A 98 -16.25 12.71 3.30
CA THR A 98 -16.23 12.08 4.62
C THR A 98 -16.26 13.12 5.74
N ARG A 99 -16.67 12.67 6.91
CA ARG A 99 -16.48 13.39 8.17
C ARG A 99 -15.10 13.07 8.74
N SER A 100 -14.70 13.80 9.79
CA SER A 100 -13.48 13.41 10.53
C SER A 100 -13.55 11.96 10.98
N GLN A 101 -12.42 11.26 10.91
CA GLN A 101 -12.26 9.87 11.37
C GLN A 101 -11.88 9.78 12.86
N ASP A 102 -12.06 10.86 13.62
CA ASP A 102 -11.85 10.85 15.05
C ASP A 102 -12.95 10.05 15.76
N GLN A 103 -12.68 9.66 17.01
CA GLN A 103 -13.63 8.88 17.82
C GLN A 103 -14.96 9.62 18.03
N THR A 104 -14.95 10.94 17.93
CA THR A 104 -16.17 11.77 18.15
C THR A 104 -17.10 11.71 16.94
N SER A 105 -16.60 11.41 15.76
CA SER A 105 -17.37 11.25 14.53
C SER A 105 -18.19 9.97 14.50
N GLY A 106 -17.72 8.92 15.22
CA GLY A 106 -18.27 7.57 15.16
C GLY A 106 -17.96 6.82 13.86
N CYS A 107 -16.97 7.28 13.08
CA CYS A 107 -16.51 6.68 11.81
C CYS A 107 -15.19 5.92 12.02
N THR A 108 -15.21 4.92 12.89
CA THR A 108 -14.02 4.16 13.31
C THR A 108 -13.85 2.82 12.57
N ASP A 109 -14.89 2.37 11.90
CA ASP A 109 -14.90 1.14 11.13
C ASP A 109 -14.61 1.42 9.65
N THR A 110 -14.51 0.36 8.87
CA THR A 110 -14.31 0.44 7.41
C THR A 110 -15.32 -0.43 6.67
N GLN A 111 -15.69 -0.01 5.47
CA GLN A 111 -16.53 -0.78 4.55
C GLN A 111 -15.96 -0.83 3.15
N ARG A 112 -16.31 -1.90 2.43
CA ARG A 112 -15.96 -2.02 1.02
C ARG A 112 -17.03 -1.40 0.15
N VAL A 113 -16.58 -0.55 -0.77
CA VAL A 113 -17.43 0.15 -1.74
C VAL A 113 -16.90 -0.04 -3.15
N LYS A 114 -17.74 0.29 -4.13
CA LYS A 114 -17.39 0.19 -5.55
C LYS A 114 -17.64 1.50 -6.24
N ALA A 115 -16.60 2.04 -6.85
CA ALA A 115 -16.71 3.18 -7.76
C ALA A 115 -16.62 2.71 -9.21
N THR A 116 -17.42 3.29 -10.09
CA THR A 116 -17.38 2.99 -11.52
C THR A 116 -16.84 4.18 -12.28
N VAL A 117 -15.82 3.93 -13.11
CA VAL A 117 -15.22 4.93 -14.00
C VAL A 117 -15.57 4.57 -15.44
N LYS A 118 -16.19 5.50 -16.17
CA LYS A 118 -16.45 5.36 -17.62
C LYS A 118 -15.21 5.77 -18.40
N LEU A 119 -14.84 4.96 -19.38
CA LEU A 119 -13.76 5.22 -20.31
C LEU A 119 -14.31 5.64 -21.68
N SER A 120 -13.65 6.56 -22.34
CA SER A 120 -13.98 6.96 -23.74
C SER A 120 -13.75 5.81 -24.72
N GLU A 121 -12.75 4.97 -24.44
CA GLU A 121 -12.34 3.83 -25.25
C GLU A 121 -12.10 2.60 -24.38
N PRO A 122 -12.21 1.37 -24.92
CA PRO A 122 -11.86 0.16 -24.20
C PRO A 122 -10.44 0.25 -23.62
N LEU A 123 -10.22 -0.24 -22.41
CA LEU A 123 -8.93 -0.19 -21.73
C LEU A 123 -7.80 -0.79 -22.58
N GLY A 124 -8.04 -1.92 -23.26
CA GLY A 124 -7.02 -2.64 -24.01
C GLY A 124 -5.88 -3.11 -23.08
N SER A 125 -4.64 -2.89 -23.52
CA SER A 125 -3.44 -3.22 -22.75
C SER A 125 -2.91 -2.06 -21.89
N ARG A 126 -3.63 -0.94 -21.83
CA ARG A 126 -3.21 0.25 -21.08
C ARG A 126 -3.17 -0.02 -19.58
N LYS A 127 -2.23 0.62 -18.91
CA LYS A 127 -2.13 0.62 -17.46
C LYS A 127 -3.21 1.54 -16.87
N VAL A 128 -3.59 1.31 -15.62
CA VAL A 128 -4.51 2.17 -14.87
C VAL A 128 -3.77 2.66 -13.64
N MET A 129 -3.72 3.96 -13.43
CA MET A 129 -3.20 4.57 -12.21
C MET A 129 -4.37 5.18 -11.43
N VAL A 130 -4.53 4.80 -10.18
CA VAL A 130 -5.59 5.28 -9.30
C VAL A 130 -5.02 6.23 -8.26
N ASN A 131 -5.61 7.42 -8.16
CA ASN A 131 -5.26 8.44 -7.17
C ASN A 131 -3.75 8.78 -7.14
N SER A 132 -3.03 8.61 -8.27
CA SER A 132 -1.59 8.82 -8.41
C SER A 132 -0.72 7.95 -7.51
N MET A 133 -1.25 6.84 -7.00
CA MET A 133 -0.54 5.93 -6.10
C MET A 133 -0.48 4.50 -6.62
N ASP A 134 -1.62 3.89 -6.88
CA ASP A 134 -1.71 2.49 -7.23
C ASP A 134 -1.78 2.28 -8.73
N VAL A 135 -0.90 1.46 -9.26
CA VAL A 135 -0.85 1.13 -10.69
C VAL A 135 -1.31 -0.30 -10.93
N TYR A 136 -2.15 -0.47 -11.93
CA TYR A 136 -2.70 -1.77 -12.34
C TYR A 136 -2.52 -1.99 -13.84
N THR A 137 -2.42 -3.26 -14.23
CA THR A 137 -2.28 -3.65 -15.64
C THR A 137 -3.16 -4.87 -15.98
N PRO A 138 -3.73 -4.92 -17.19
CA PRO A 138 -4.35 -6.13 -17.69
C PRO A 138 -3.32 -7.21 -18.08
N VAL A 139 -2.07 -6.83 -18.32
CA VAL A 139 -1.02 -7.76 -18.76
C VAL A 139 -0.66 -8.70 -17.62
N GLY A 140 -0.76 -10.01 -17.87
CA GLY A 140 -0.52 -11.05 -16.87
C GLY A 140 -1.61 -11.20 -15.81
N ALA A 141 -2.76 -10.53 -16.00
CA ALA A 141 -3.93 -10.67 -15.14
C ALA A 141 -4.93 -11.69 -15.72
N THR A 142 -5.81 -12.22 -14.87
CA THR A 142 -6.95 -13.03 -15.30
C THR A 142 -8.17 -12.12 -15.49
N PRO A 143 -8.64 -11.90 -16.73
CA PRO A 143 -9.81 -11.05 -16.96
C PRO A 143 -11.05 -11.53 -16.17
N PRO A 144 -11.91 -10.61 -15.69
CA PRO A 144 -11.89 -9.18 -15.91
C PRO A 144 -10.99 -8.38 -14.95
N ALA A 145 -10.35 -9.04 -13.97
CA ALA A 145 -9.49 -8.38 -13.00
C ALA A 145 -8.23 -7.78 -13.64
N LEU A 146 -7.72 -6.71 -13.05
CA LEU A 146 -6.40 -6.17 -13.34
C LEU A 146 -5.44 -6.61 -12.23
N ARG A 147 -4.18 -6.78 -12.58
CA ARG A 147 -3.11 -7.08 -11.64
C ARG A 147 -2.51 -5.78 -11.12
N ARG A 148 -2.35 -5.66 -9.82
CA ARG A 148 -1.58 -4.56 -9.22
C ARG A 148 -0.11 -4.70 -9.61
N CYS A 149 0.52 -3.60 -9.99
CA CYS A 149 1.95 -3.56 -10.28
C CYS A 149 2.72 -3.47 -8.96
N GLY A 150 3.83 -4.20 -8.87
CA GLY A 150 4.72 -4.14 -7.72
C GLY A 150 5.70 -2.97 -7.79
N GLU A 151 6.61 -2.90 -6.84
CA GLU A 151 7.65 -1.86 -6.76
C GLU A 151 8.54 -1.83 -8.01
N ASN A 152 8.70 -2.95 -8.69
CA ASN A 152 9.46 -3.08 -9.94
C ASN A 152 8.63 -2.72 -11.19
N GLY A 153 7.44 -2.16 -11.01
CA GLY A 153 6.56 -1.74 -12.10
C GLY A 153 5.59 -2.81 -12.56
N CYS A 154 5.03 -2.60 -13.75
CA CYS A 154 3.96 -3.42 -14.30
C CYS A 154 4.43 -4.51 -15.26
N ASP A 155 5.61 -4.42 -15.75
CA ASP A 155 6.10 -5.35 -16.77
C ASP A 155 6.40 -6.70 -16.11
N PRO A 156 5.69 -7.78 -16.47
CA PRO A 156 5.96 -9.07 -15.89
C PRO A 156 7.35 -9.51 -16.30
N THR A 157 8.21 -9.74 -15.34
CA THR A 157 9.49 -10.39 -15.61
C THR A 157 9.27 -11.88 -15.56
N PRO A 158 9.55 -12.63 -16.64
CA PRO A 158 9.50 -14.09 -16.58
C PRO A 158 10.36 -14.59 -15.42
N PRO A 159 9.87 -15.49 -14.58
CA PRO A 159 10.64 -16.00 -13.48
C PRO A 159 11.91 -16.69 -13.99
N ARG A 160 13.03 -16.38 -13.38
CA ARG A 160 14.35 -16.93 -13.72
C ARG A 160 15.12 -17.23 -12.44
N CYS A 161 16.04 -18.19 -12.51
CA CYS A 161 16.97 -18.49 -11.43
C CYS A 161 18.12 -17.47 -11.43
N THR A 162 17.81 -16.21 -11.13
CA THR A 162 18.78 -15.09 -11.06
C THR A 162 18.47 -14.21 -9.85
N SER A 163 19.50 -13.61 -9.27
CA SER A 163 19.37 -12.72 -8.11
C SER A 163 18.36 -11.58 -8.33
N SER A 164 18.32 -11.01 -9.55
CA SER A 164 17.36 -9.95 -9.88
C SER A 164 15.90 -10.45 -9.88
N SER A 165 15.67 -11.69 -10.35
CA SER A 165 14.36 -12.32 -10.32
C SER A 165 13.94 -12.70 -8.89
N TYR A 166 14.88 -13.07 -8.04
CA TYR A 166 14.64 -13.35 -6.62
C TYR A 166 14.30 -12.07 -5.86
N GLN A 167 15.07 -10.99 -6.08
CA GLN A 167 14.76 -9.70 -5.48
C GLN A 167 13.36 -9.21 -5.87
N GLN A 168 12.97 -9.39 -7.13
CA GLN A 168 11.62 -9.06 -7.57
C GLN A 168 10.55 -9.91 -6.85
N ALA A 169 10.80 -11.22 -6.69
CA ALA A 169 9.90 -12.10 -5.93
C ALA A 169 9.72 -11.63 -4.48
N VAL A 170 10.81 -11.21 -3.85
CA VAL A 170 10.80 -10.68 -2.47
C VAL A 170 10.03 -9.38 -2.39
N ASN A 171 10.27 -8.44 -3.30
CA ASN A 171 9.57 -7.15 -3.35
C ASN A 171 8.06 -7.29 -3.64
N ASP A 172 7.67 -8.31 -4.41
CA ASP A 172 6.26 -8.59 -4.75
C ASP A 172 5.54 -9.40 -3.64
N THR A 173 6.25 -9.78 -2.57
CA THR A 173 5.71 -10.51 -1.43
C THR A 173 5.37 -9.53 -0.30
N ASP A 174 4.24 -9.75 0.38
CA ASP A 174 3.82 -8.92 1.52
C ASP A 174 4.67 -9.24 2.77
N ILE A 175 5.85 -8.68 2.80
CA ILE A 175 6.85 -8.81 3.87
C ILE A 175 7.47 -7.43 4.16
N PRO A 176 8.11 -7.23 5.32
CA PRO A 176 8.79 -5.97 5.64
C PRO A 176 9.79 -5.57 4.56
N GLN A 177 9.83 -4.28 4.25
CA GLN A 177 10.82 -3.72 3.33
C GLN A 177 12.24 -4.05 3.80
N HIS A 178 13.17 -4.17 2.85
CA HIS A 178 14.57 -4.51 3.12
C HIS A 178 14.79 -5.88 3.77
N THR A 179 13.82 -6.79 3.67
CA THR A 179 14.04 -8.18 4.04
C THR A 179 15.19 -8.77 3.22
N SER A 180 16.17 -9.35 3.89
CA SER A 180 17.23 -10.08 3.23
C SER A 180 16.77 -11.45 2.80
N TRP A 181 17.40 -12.01 1.77
CA TRP A 181 17.07 -13.34 1.26
C TRP A 181 18.31 -14.17 0.95
N GLU A 182 18.15 -15.47 1.07
CA GLU A 182 19.16 -16.46 0.68
C GLU A 182 18.49 -17.54 -0.19
N GLU A 183 19.07 -17.79 -1.36
CA GLU A 183 18.57 -18.85 -2.25
C GLU A 183 18.87 -20.22 -1.65
N ARG A 184 17.86 -21.09 -1.64
CA ARG A 184 17.97 -22.50 -1.24
C ARG A 184 17.81 -23.45 -2.40
N GLY A 185 17.17 -23.02 -3.46
CA GLY A 185 17.03 -23.80 -4.69
C GLY A 185 16.11 -23.13 -5.70
N CYS A 186 16.42 -23.32 -6.97
CA CYS A 186 15.62 -22.88 -8.08
C CYS A 186 15.78 -23.84 -9.27
N ASP A 187 14.66 -24.25 -9.87
CA ASP A 187 14.65 -25.11 -11.06
C ASP A 187 13.93 -24.48 -12.27
N GLY A 188 13.57 -23.20 -12.16
CA GLY A 188 12.82 -22.48 -13.18
C GLY A 188 11.29 -22.61 -13.08
N THR A 189 10.79 -23.62 -12.36
CA THR A 189 9.38 -23.81 -12.04
C THR A 189 9.09 -23.48 -10.58
N TRP A 190 10.04 -23.80 -9.72
CA TRP A 190 10.00 -23.59 -8.28
C TRP A 190 11.21 -22.80 -7.82
N LEU A 191 11.00 -21.98 -6.80
CA LEU A 191 12.03 -21.22 -6.11
C LEU A 191 11.83 -21.35 -4.61
N VAL A 192 12.90 -21.59 -3.89
CA VAL A 192 12.92 -21.64 -2.41
C VAL A 192 13.88 -20.58 -1.91
N LEU A 193 13.36 -19.64 -1.10
CA LEU A 193 14.14 -18.60 -0.45
C LEU A 193 13.98 -18.70 1.06
N ASP A 194 15.06 -18.51 1.79
CA ASP A 194 15.01 -18.17 3.21
C ASP A 194 15.02 -16.66 3.33
N LEU A 195 13.99 -16.10 3.96
CA LEU A 195 13.83 -14.67 4.16
C LEU A 195 14.10 -14.32 5.62
N SER A 196 14.85 -13.25 5.86
CA SER A 196 15.14 -12.76 7.18
C SER A 196 14.81 -11.27 7.27
N THR A 197 14.00 -10.91 8.24
CA THR A 197 13.68 -9.52 8.56
C THR A 197 14.70 -8.85 9.47
N ARG A 198 15.72 -9.62 9.91
CA ARG A 198 16.68 -9.21 10.93
C ARG A 198 17.80 -8.32 10.42
N MET A 199 17.98 -8.27 9.15
CA MET A 199 19.14 -7.64 8.53
C MET A 199 18.77 -6.38 7.80
N GLY A 200 19.30 -5.29 8.22
CA GLY A 200 19.38 -4.13 7.39
C GLY A 200 18.63 -2.91 7.87
N ALA A 201 18.63 -1.92 7.03
CA ALA A 201 18.10 -0.57 7.23
C ALA A 201 16.58 -0.49 7.49
N ALA A 202 15.86 -1.61 7.49
CA ALA A 202 14.46 -1.65 7.89
C ALA A 202 14.26 -1.20 9.34
N CYS A 203 15.31 -1.30 10.12
CA CYS A 203 15.28 -1.04 11.55
C CYS A 203 15.93 0.26 11.95
N GLY A 204 16.10 1.22 11.08
CA GLY A 204 16.58 2.57 11.43
C GLY A 204 17.81 2.59 12.35
N ASP A 205 17.83 3.55 13.26
CA ASP A 205 18.94 3.73 14.21
C ASP A 205 18.85 2.76 15.40
N PRO A 206 19.98 2.45 16.03
CA PRO A 206 20.01 1.66 17.27
C PRO A 206 19.16 2.32 18.34
N GLY A 207 18.06 1.67 18.72
CA GLY A 207 17.17 2.14 19.77
C GLY A 207 15.74 2.45 19.31
N ASP A 208 15.41 2.32 18.05
CA ASP A 208 14.05 2.53 17.51
C ASP A 208 13.05 1.41 17.85
N GLY A 209 13.46 0.45 18.67
CA GLY A 209 12.61 -0.68 19.08
C GLY A 209 12.45 -1.77 18.02
N CYS A 210 13.06 -1.61 16.88
CA CYS A 210 13.17 -2.63 15.85
C CYS A 210 14.16 -3.70 16.31
N SER A 211 13.81 -4.36 17.39
CA SER A 211 14.71 -5.26 18.05
C SER A 211 14.79 -6.60 17.35
N SER A 212 15.87 -7.19 17.49
CA SER A 212 16.29 -8.57 17.78
C SER A 212 15.30 -9.74 17.57
N SER A 213 14.02 -9.56 17.34
CA SER A 213 13.04 -10.61 17.04
C SER A 213 12.85 -10.81 15.54
N GLY A 214 13.94 -10.80 14.79
CA GLY A 214 13.90 -11.10 13.37
C GLY A 214 13.34 -12.50 13.15
N VAL A 215 12.33 -12.60 12.30
CA VAL A 215 11.74 -13.88 11.93
C VAL A 215 12.40 -14.34 10.64
N SER A 216 13.10 -15.48 10.73
CA SER A 216 13.53 -16.17 9.52
C SER A 216 12.42 -17.11 9.09
N GLN A 217 12.00 -17.02 7.84
CA GLN A 217 10.97 -17.86 7.25
C GLN A 217 11.45 -18.40 5.92
N ARG A 218 11.10 -19.63 5.62
CA ARG A 218 11.32 -20.22 4.30
C ARG A 218 10.07 -20.04 3.46
N TRP A 219 10.27 -19.49 2.27
CA TRP A 219 9.21 -19.21 1.32
C TRP A 219 9.39 -20.05 0.07
N PHE A 220 8.29 -20.62 -0.38
CA PHE A 220 8.20 -21.43 -1.59
C PHE A 220 7.40 -20.66 -2.62
N TYR A 221 7.99 -20.52 -3.81
CA TYR A 221 7.40 -19.80 -4.92
C TYR A 221 7.21 -20.72 -6.11
N ARG A 222 6.17 -20.48 -6.87
CA ARG A 222 5.91 -21.12 -8.16
C ARG A 222 6.01 -20.10 -9.28
N ALA A 223 6.61 -20.50 -10.40
CA ALA A 223 6.69 -19.69 -11.60
C ALA A 223 5.29 -19.40 -12.18
N ALA A 224 5.02 -18.15 -12.47
CA ALA A 224 3.83 -17.69 -13.17
C ALA A 224 4.24 -16.71 -14.30
N SER A 225 3.34 -16.44 -15.24
CA SER A 225 3.61 -15.49 -16.33
C SER A 225 3.98 -14.08 -15.84
N SER A 226 3.59 -13.73 -14.61
CA SER A 226 3.83 -12.42 -13.98
C SER A 226 5.01 -12.41 -13.00
N GLY A 227 5.82 -13.45 -12.95
CA GLY A 227 6.92 -13.59 -11.99
C GLY A 227 6.73 -14.75 -11.03
N TRP A 228 7.52 -14.77 -9.98
CA TRP A 228 7.42 -15.75 -8.91
C TRP A 228 6.22 -15.44 -8.00
N ARG A 229 5.36 -16.44 -7.77
CA ARG A 229 4.21 -16.31 -6.85
C ARG A 229 4.47 -17.10 -5.57
N PRO A 230 4.37 -16.50 -4.39
CA PRO A 230 4.45 -17.22 -3.13
C PRO A 230 3.27 -18.19 -3.02
N VAL A 231 3.54 -19.44 -2.65
CA VAL A 231 2.53 -20.50 -2.54
C VAL A 231 2.49 -21.16 -1.17
N ALA A 232 3.58 -21.08 -0.41
CA ALA A 232 3.66 -21.61 0.93
C ALA A 232 4.80 -20.98 1.72
N THR A 233 4.72 -21.02 3.04
CA THR A 233 5.78 -20.63 3.96
C THR A 233 5.98 -21.70 5.03
N ASN A 234 7.20 -21.81 5.53
CA ASN A 234 7.53 -22.70 6.62
C ASN A 234 8.52 -22.02 7.57
N GLY A 235 8.26 -22.08 8.87
CA GLY A 235 9.17 -21.62 9.93
C GLY A 235 10.12 -22.71 10.44
N ASP A 236 9.98 -23.96 9.98
CA ASP A 236 10.77 -25.10 10.43
C ASP A 236 11.82 -25.54 9.42
N ALA A 237 12.54 -26.62 9.77
CA ALA A 237 13.53 -27.21 8.88
C ALA A 237 12.88 -28.01 7.73
N GLY A 238 13.45 -27.92 6.55
CA GLY A 238 13.06 -28.73 5.41
C GLY A 238 11.74 -28.34 4.77
N CYS A 239 11.04 -29.29 4.18
CA CYS A 239 9.75 -29.17 3.52
C CYS A 239 8.61 -29.85 4.30
N ALA A 240 8.77 -30.06 5.60
CA ALA A 240 7.72 -30.71 6.39
C ALA A 240 6.38 -29.97 6.25
N GLY A 241 5.33 -30.67 5.89
CA GLY A 241 4.00 -30.12 5.65
C GLY A 241 3.81 -29.36 4.32
N ILE A 242 4.89 -29.01 3.60
CA ILE A 242 4.74 -28.32 2.31
C ILE A 242 4.15 -29.24 1.24
N HIS A 243 4.56 -30.48 1.18
CA HIS A 243 3.99 -31.45 0.23
C HIS A 243 2.51 -31.75 0.44
N GLU A 244 1.96 -31.48 1.64
CA GLU A 244 0.52 -31.61 1.90
C GLU A 244 -0.28 -30.53 1.15
N VAL A 245 0.28 -29.31 1.04
CA VAL A 245 -0.37 -28.18 0.38
C VAL A 245 0.15 -27.94 -1.04
N GLN A 246 1.36 -28.43 -1.35
CA GLN A 246 2.03 -28.32 -2.65
C GLN A 246 2.65 -29.66 -3.05
N PRO A 247 1.84 -30.67 -3.41
CA PRO A 247 2.35 -32.02 -3.73
C PRO A 247 3.24 -32.06 -4.98
N GLU A 248 3.18 -31.03 -5.81
CA GLU A 248 4.01 -30.90 -7.03
C GLU A 248 5.42 -30.35 -6.76
N LEU A 249 5.73 -29.95 -5.51
CA LEU A 249 7.06 -29.45 -5.18
C LEU A 249 8.10 -30.59 -5.33
N PRO A 250 9.15 -30.42 -6.14
CA PRO A 250 10.14 -31.47 -6.36
C PRO A 250 10.93 -31.84 -5.08
N GLU A 251 11.08 -33.13 -4.83
CA GLU A 251 11.82 -33.59 -3.65
C GLU A 251 13.28 -33.12 -3.60
N HIS A 252 13.92 -32.92 -4.76
CA HIS A 252 15.31 -32.44 -4.81
C HIS A 252 15.47 -31.00 -4.24
N LEU A 253 14.44 -30.16 -4.29
CA LEU A 253 14.46 -28.85 -3.67
C LEU A 253 14.28 -28.93 -2.15
N CYS A 254 13.82 -30.04 -1.63
CA CYS A 254 13.62 -30.29 -0.21
C CYS A 254 14.77 -31.00 0.47
N ALA A 255 15.44 -31.93 -0.26
CA ALA A 255 16.38 -32.88 0.30
C ALA A 255 17.62 -32.26 0.96
N SER A 256 17.99 -31.05 0.55
CA SER A 256 19.20 -30.36 1.02
C SER A 256 18.92 -29.10 1.83
N LEU A 257 17.65 -28.84 2.23
CA LEU A 257 17.31 -27.63 2.93
C LEU A 257 17.90 -27.64 4.35
N PRO A 258 18.75 -26.66 4.70
CA PRO A 258 19.29 -26.55 6.04
C PRO A 258 18.18 -26.15 7.03
N ARG A 259 18.45 -26.28 8.32
CA ARG A 259 17.58 -25.66 9.31
C ARG A 259 17.62 -24.14 9.15
N LEU A 260 16.47 -23.50 9.29
CA LEU A 260 16.42 -22.05 9.42
C LEU A 260 17.26 -21.62 10.62
N ALA A 261 18.08 -20.59 10.42
CA ALA A 261 18.80 -20.00 11.53
C ALA A 261 17.76 -19.47 12.53
N ARG A 262 17.73 -20.06 13.70
CA ARG A 262 17.03 -19.48 14.86
C ARG A 262 18.05 -18.60 15.53
N ASP A 263 17.83 -17.35 15.42
CA ASP A 263 18.63 -16.35 16.15
C ASP A 263 18.04 -16.05 17.51
#